data_baae3172f3356808b607a4ba672c89ef
#
_entry.id   baae3172f3356808b607a4ba672c89ef
#
_cell.length_a   1.000
_cell.length_b   1.000
_cell.length_c   1.000
_cell.angle_alpha   90.00
_cell.angle_beta   90.00
_cell.angle_gamma   90.00
#
_symmetry.space_group_name_H-M   'P 1'
#
loop_
_entity.id
_entity.type
_entity.pdbx_description
1 polymer ?
#
loop_
_entity_poly.entity_id
_entity_poly.type
_entity_poly.pdbx_seq_one_letter_code
_entity_poly.pdbx_strand_id
1 'polypeptide(L)'
;MISPPASNPLNAALPGTSANSNSGNTARVKLPKLEVRKFVGKLQEWQEFWDSFESAIHLNDSLSKVDKFSYLRGLLVGPARSSIAGFALTSANYESAVELLRNRYGKKTAIQRAHVNELLNVQPVYNERDAQRLRSLCDFLETKHRALQALEVDESTYSAIVVPSVLEKLPHALRLTITRGKEHQQWNLSDLLQTLGGEIELREEYNDINTRHRDFRKRSDLSPSTTMYVEAGKEMNCAFCLQGHLHEDCHRIKDIEERKKLLSHCVK
;
A
#
# COMPACT_ATOMS: atom_id res chain seq x y z
N MET A 1 -53.04 10.22 74.65
CA MET A 1 -53.08 11.42 75.55
C MET A 1 -51.92 12.30 75.12
N ILE A 2 -52.26 13.47 74.62
CA ILE A 2 -51.58 14.76 74.66
C ILE A 2 -50.40 14.97 73.70
N SER A 3 -50.72 15.65 72.61
CA SER A 3 -49.84 16.55 71.85
C SER A 3 -49.73 17.91 72.57
N PRO A 4 -49.10 18.93 72.05
CA PRO A 4 -47.77 19.41 71.64
C PRO A 4 -47.30 20.60 72.49
N PRO A 5 -46.57 21.65 72.12
CA PRO A 5 -46.41 22.36 70.87
C PRO A 5 -45.01 22.95 70.50
N ALA A 6 -44.97 23.34 69.30
CA ALA A 6 -44.23 24.41 68.53
C ALA A 6 -43.41 25.45 69.30
N SER A 7 -42.34 25.91 68.67
CA SER A 7 -42.08 27.31 68.21
C SER A 7 -40.74 27.46 67.51
N ASN A 8 -40.80 28.04 66.33
CA ASN A 8 -39.79 28.83 65.66
C ASN A 8 -39.70 30.20 66.35
N PRO A 9 -38.69 31.07 66.24
CA PRO A 9 -38.14 31.56 64.96
C PRO A 9 -36.70 32.18 64.95
N LEU A 10 -36.31 32.60 63.79
CA LEU A 10 -35.50 33.81 63.42
C LEU A 10 -33.97 33.68 63.26
N ASN A 11 -33.57 33.62 62.01
CA ASN A 11 -32.90 34.73 61.25
C ASN A 11 -31.49 35.18 61.69
N ALA A 12 -30.51 34.85 60.86
CA ALA A 12 -29.45 35.80 60.49
C ALA A 12 -28.72 35.36 59.20
N ALA A 13 -28.79 36.25 58.27
CA ALA A 13 -28.12 36.15 56.96
C ALA A 13 -26.64 36.53 57.05
N LEU A 14 -25.89 36.12 55.97
CA LEU A 14 -24.77 36.71 55.25
C LEU A 14 -23.44 35.93 55.33
N PRO A 15 -22.54 36.15 54.34
CA PRO A 15 -22.66 36.01 52.90
C PRO A 15 -21.59 35.10 52.28
N GLY A 16 -21.91 34.67 51.11
CA GLY A 16 -21.04 34.43 49.96
C GLY A 16 -19.63 33.85 50.08
N THR A 17 -19.48 32.60 49.58
CA THR A 17 -18.30 32.26 48.82
C THR A 17 -18.74 31.44 47.59
N SER A 18 -18.65 32.07 46.43
CA SER A 18 -18.86 31.44 45.14
C SER A 18 -17.79 30.40 44.93
N ALA A 19 -18.16 29.13 45.13
CA ALA A 19 -17.39 28.03 44.59
C ALA A 19 -17.74 27.92 43.11
N ASN A 20 -16.88 28.49 42.29
CA ASN A 20 -16.89 28.36 40.86
C ASN A 20 -16.63 26.88 40.51
N SER A 21 -17.69 26.10 40.35
CA SER A 21 -17.59 24.75 39.78
C SER A 21 -17.30 24.91 38.29
N ASN A 22 -16.02 24.94 38.00
CA ASN A 22 -15.51 24.88 36.64
C ASN A 22 -15.85 23.47 36.08
N SER A 23 -17.04 23.34 35.54
CA SER A 23 -17.50 22.22 34.76
C SER A 23 -16.62 22.14 33.52
N GLY A 24 -15.55 21.39 33.63
CA GLY A 24 -14.67 21.08 32.51
C GLY A 24 -15.50 20.51 31.39
N ASN A 25 -15.75 21.35 30.40
CA ASN A 25 -16.35 20.99 29.13
C ASN A 25 -15.32 20.12 28.37
N THR A 26 -15.26 18.82 28.72
CA THR A 26 -14.55 17.84 27.92
C THR A 26 -15.29 17.80 26.59
N ALA A 27 -14.79 18.52 25.61
CA ALA A 27 -15.24 18.42 24.23
C ALA A 27 -15.22 16.94 23.86
N ARG A 28 -16.39 16.31 23.85
CA ARG A 28 -16.54 14.95 23.30
C ARG A 28 -16.16 15.05 21.84
N VAL A 29 -14.92 14.68 21.54
CA VAL A 29 -14.49 14.46 20.16
C VAL A 29 -15.47 13.44 19.57
N LYS A 30 -16.31 13.89 18.63
CA LYS A 30 -17.15 12.98 17.87
C LYS A 30 -16.23 12.10 17.01
N LEU A 31 -15.89 10.93 17.52
CA LEU A 31 -15.21 9.93 16.72
C LEU A 31 -16.10 9.60 15.50
N PRO A 32 -15.50 9.38 14.33
CA PRO A 32 -16.23 8.89 13.16
C PRO A 32 -17.04 7.65 13.56
N LYS A 33 -18.26 7.53 13.05
CA LYS A 33 -19.05 6.29 13.24
C LYS A 33 -18.23 5.12 12.73
N LEU A 34 -18.00 4.13 13.59
CA LEU A 34 -17.38 2.87 13.19
C LEU A 34 -18.35 2.17 12.23
N GLU A 35 -18.03 2.19 10.93
CA GLU A 35 -18.80 1.47 9.92
C GLU A 35 -18.27 0.04 9.84
N VAL A 36 -19.08 -0.91 10.29
CA VAL A 36 -18.79 -2.34 10.14
C VAL A 36 -18.90 -2.70 8.66
N ARG A 37 -17.82 -3.21 8.09
CA ARG A 37 -17.78 -3.64 6.68
C ARG A 37 -18.67 -4.87 6.46
N LYS A 38 -19.23 -4.97 5.26
CA LYS A 38 -20.01 -6.15 4.88
C LYS A 38 -19.10 -7.36 4.66
N PHE A 39 -19.50 -8.50 5.20
CA PHE A 39 -18.76 -9.75 5.08
C PHE A 39 -19.34 -10.65 3.98
N VAL A 40 -18.50 -11.04 3.03
CA VAL A 40 -18.87 -11.85 1.87
C VAL A 40 -18.66 -13.36 2.11
N GLY A 41 -17.83 -13.72 3.08
CA GLY A 41 -17.50 -15.13 3.39
C GLY A 41 -16.06 -15.51 3.05
N LYS A 42 -15.16 -14.55 2.87
CA LYS A 42 -13.74 -14.82 2.75
C LYS A 42 -13.12 -15.07 4.12
N LEU A 43 -12.46 -16.20 4.29
CA LEU A 43 -11.89 -16.62 5.57
C LEU A 43 -10.90 -15.57 6.14
N GLN A 44 -10.10 -14.95 5.29
CA GLN A 44 -9.07 -13.98 5.69
C GLN A 44 -9.65 -12.67 6.25
N GLU A 45 -10.89 -12.33 5.84
CA GLU A 45 -11.59 -11.11 6.28
C GLU A 45 -12.44 -11.36 7.53
N TRP A 46 -12.53 -12.61 8.01
CA TRP A 46 -13.40 -12.98 9.12
C TRP A 46 -13.04 -12.27 10.41
N GLN A 47 -11.77 -12.26 10.79
CA GLN A 47 -11.33 -11.69 12.07
C GLN A 47 -11.67 -10.19 12.13
N GLU A 48 -11.30 -9.41 11.09
CA GLU A 48 -11.60 -7.97 11.02
C GLU A 48 -13.12 -7.71 11.10
N PHE A 49 -13.90 -8.50 10.36
CA PHE A 49 -15.35 -8.41 10.40
C PHE A 49 -15.89 -8.72 11.78
N TRP A 50 -15.46 -9.86 12.36
CA TRP A 50 -15.98 -10.32 13.65
C TRP A 50 -15.66 -9.32 14.77
N ASP A 51 -14.43 -8.88 14.90
CA ASP A 51 -14.01 -7.94 15.95
C ASP A 51 -14.78 -6.61 15.84
N SER A 52 -14.98 -6.11 14.63
CA SER A 52 -15.76 -4.90 14.39
C SER A 52 -17.25 -5.10 14.74
N PHE A 53 -17.84 -6.23 14.36
CA PHE A 53 -19.21 -6.58 14.67
C PHE A 53 -19.40 -6.82 16.16
N GLU A 54 -18.49 -7.54 16.80
CA GLU A 54 -18.52 -7.85 18.22
C GLU A 54 -18.48 -6.59 19.06
N SER A 55 -17.54 -5.69 18.80
CA SER A 55 -17.40 -4.44 19.51
C SER A 55 -18.58 -3.48 19.31
N ALA A 56 -19.07 -3.36 18.07
CA ALA A 56 -20.11 -2.37 17.76
C ALA A 56 -21.54 -2.85 18.09
N ILE A 57 -21.81 -4.17 17.97
CA ILE A 57 -23.17 -4.71 17.97
C ILE A 57 -23.34 -5.88 18.95
N HIS A 58 -22.45 -6.89 18.91
CA HIS A 58 -22.64 -8.13 19.68
C HIS A 58 -22.57 -7.88 21.20
N LEU A 59 -21.61 -7.08 21.65
CA LEU A 59 -21.42 -6.71 23.06
C LEU A 59 -22.28 -5.52 23.52
N ASN A 60 -23.12 -4.94 22.64
CA ASN A 60 -23.95 -3.80 23.00
C ASN A 60 -25.21 -4.26 23.75
N ASP A 61 -25.29 -3.99 25.05
CA ASP A 61 -26.39 -4.38 25.91
C ASP A 61 -27.69 -3.59 25.65
N SER A 62 -27.60 -2.45 24.94
CA SER A 62 -28.76 -1.64 24.58
C SER A 62 -29.58 -2.24 23.41
N LEU A 63 -29.03 -3.23 22.71
CA LEU A 63 -29.68 -3.89 21.57
C LEU A 63 -30.29 -5.23 22.00
N SER A 64 -31.53 -5.48 21.57
CA SER A 64 -32.14 -6.79 21.74
C SER A 64 -31.42 -7.84 20.83
N LYS A 65 -31.52 -9.13 21.19
CA LYS A 65 -30.98 -10.21 20.35
C LYS A 65 -31.58 -10.23 18.94
N VAL A 66 -32.81 -9.81 18.77
CA VAL A 66 -33.45 -9.69 17.46
C VAL A 66 -32.86 -8.57 16.64
N ASP A 67 -32.60 -7.41 17.28
CA ASP A 67 -31.93 -6.29 16.61
C ASP A 67 -30.50 -6.66 16.20
N LYS A 68 -29.73 -7.26 17.11
CA LYS A 68 -28.39 -7.78 16.81
C LYS A 68 -28.42 -8.73 15.62
N PHE A 69 -29.40 -9.61 15.53
CA PHE A 69 -29.55 -10.55 14.42
C PHE A 69 -29.95 -9.82 13.12
N SER A 70 -30.79 -8.80 13.20
CA SER A 70 -31.17 -7.98 12.05
C SER A 70 -29.92 -7.27 11.47
N TYR A 71 -29.09 -6.65 12.33
CA TYR A 71 -27.84 -6.06 11.92
C TYR A 71 -26.89 -7.08 11.30
N LEU A 72 -26.69 -8.25 11.95
CA LEU A 72 -25.85 -9.32 11.42
C LEU A 72 -26.29 -9.72 10.01
N ARG A 73 -27.58 -9.96 9.80
CA ARG A 73 -28.15 -10.29 8.47
C ARG A 73 -27.93 -9.19 7.45
N GLY A 74 -27.98 -7.93 7.85
CA GLY A 74 -27.70 -6.76 6.98
C GLY A 74 -26.24 -6.62 6.57
N LEU A 75 -25.33 -7.06 7.44
CA LEU A 75 -23.88 -6.98 7.22
C LEU A 75 -23.32 -8.18 6.43
N LEU A 76 -24.06 -9.29 6.38
CA LEU A 76 -23.67 -10.46 5.61
C LEU A 76 -24.18 -10.37 4.17
N VAL A 77 -23.34 -10.74 3.20
CA VAL A 77 -23.66 -10.78 1.76
C VAL A 77 -23.18 -12.09 1.13
N GLY A 78 -23.69 -12.43 -0.03
CA GLY A 78 -23.27 -13.60 -0.79
C GLY A 78 -23.30 -14.90 0.01
N PRO A 79 -22.28 -15.77 -0.08
CA PRO A 79 -22.22 -17.06 0.61
C PRO A 79 -22.38 -16.98 2.13
N ALA A 80 -21.86 -15.90 2.76
CA ALA A 80 -22.02 -15.72 4.20
C ALA A 80 -23.49 -15.51 4.59
N ARG A 81 -24.24 -14.71 3.82
CA ARG A 81 -25.67 -14.51 4.04
C ARG A 81 -26.46 -15.78 3.78
N SER A 82 -26.13 -16.52 2.72
CA SER A 82 -26.79 -17.77 2.38
C SER A 82 -26.64 -18.83 3.48
N SER A 83 -25.51 -18.82 4.21
CA SER A 83 -25.28 -19.80 5.29
C SER A 83 -26.26 -19.69 6.46
N ILE A 84 -26.84 -18.51 6.69
CA ILE A 84 -27.82 -18.27 7.77
C ILE A 84 -29.24 -18.03 7.25
N ALA A 85 -29.48 -18.18 5.95
CA ALA A 85 -30.79 -17.86 5.36
C ALA A 85 -31.96 -18.66 5.94
N GLY A 86 -31.71 -19.90 6.41
CA GLY A 86 -32.72 -20.77 7.01
C GLY A 86 -33.15 -20.39 8.43
N PHE A 87 -32.43 -19.49 9.12
CA PHE A 87 -32.80 -19.07 10.45
C PHE A 87 -33.87 -17.97 10.41
N ALA A 88 -35.03 -18.21 11.05
CA ALA A 88 -36.00 -17.14 11.28
C ALA A 88 -35.42 -16.05 12.19
N LEU A 89 -35.85 -14.81 12.01
CA LEU A 89 -35.36 -13.65 12.77
C LEU A 89 -35.96 -13.65 14.18
N THR A 90 -35.43 -14.51 15.06
CA THR A 90 -35.84 -14.65 16.45
C THR A 90 -34.65 -14.55 17.39
N SER A 91 -34.93 -14.22 18.65
CA SER A 91 -33.90 -14.15 19.69
C SER A 91 -33.17 -15.49 19.90
N ALA A 92 -33.90 -16.61 19.80
CA ALA A 92 -33.32 -17.95 19.95
C ALA A 92 -32.35 -18.32 18.84
N ASN A 93 -32.67 -17.93 17.61
CA ASN A 93 -31.83 -18.25 16.44
C ASN A 93 -30.60 -17.39 16.32
N TYR A 94 -30.49 -16.27 17.05
CA TYR A 94 -29.33 -15.39 16.97
C TYR A 94 -28.04 -16.12 17.35
N GLU A 95 -28.01 -16.76 18.50
CA GLU A 95 -26.82 -17.48 19.00
C GLU A 95 -26.44 -18.63 18.06
N SER A 96 -27.43 -19.38 17.57
CA SER A 96 -27.19 -20.46 16.61
C SER A 96 -26.63 -19.97 15.29
N ALA A 97 -27.05 -18.79 14.80
CA ALA A 97 -26.51 -18.17 13.60
C ALA A 97 -25.08 -17.69 13.82
N VAL A 98 -24.78 -17.08 14.97
CA VAL A 98 -23.42 -16.67 15.35
C VAL A 98 -22.49 -17.89 15.44
N GLU A 99 -22.93 -18.93 16.13
CA GLU A 99 -22.13 -20.16 16.28
C GLU A 99 -21.83 -20.81 14.92
N LEU A 100 -22.84 -20.90 14.04
CA LEU A 100 -22.65 -21.42 12.69
C LEU A 100 -21.60 -20.63 11.91
N LEU A 101 -21.65 -19.30 11.97
CA LEU A 101 -20.70 -18.45 11.29
C LEU A 101 -19.28 -18.61 11.85
N ARG A 102 -19.13 -18.61 13.19
CA ARG A 102 -17.84 -18.87 13.85
C ARG A 102 -17.27 -20.24 13.47
N ASN A 103 -18.10 -21.28 13.46
CA ASN A 103 -17.69 -22.63 13.08
C ASN A 103 -17.30 -22.73 11.60
N ARG A 104 -17.93 -21.96 10.73
CA ARG A 104 -17.67 -21.99 9.30
C ARG A 104 -16.49 -21.13 8.88
N TYR A 105 -16.40 -19.90 9.41
CA TYR A 105 -15.43 -18.89 8.96
C TYR A 105 -14.36 -18.55 9.99
N GLY A 106 -14.61 -18.78 11.30
CA GLY A 106 -13.73 -18.39 12.39
C GLY A 106 -12.69 -19.44 12.81
N LYS A 107 -12.58 -20.57 12.11
CA LYS A 107 -11.58 -21.59 12.44
C LYS A 107 -10.19 -21.10 12.13
N LYS A 108 -9.35 -20.88 13.16
CA LYS A 108 -7.96 -20.39 13.05
C LYS A 108 -7.17 -21.18 11.99
N THR A 109 -7.26 -22.51 12.02
CA THR A 109 -6.56 -23.38 11.05
C THR A 109 -7.03 -23.20 9.59
N ALA A 110 -8.31 -22.91 9.38
CA ALA A 110 -8.84 -22.67 8.04
C ALA A 110 -8.36 -21.30 7.50
N ILE A 111 -8.30 -20.27 8.37
CA ILE A 111 -7.79 -18.95 8.04
C ILE A 111 -6.28 -19.02 7.73
N GLN A 112 -5.51 -19.70 8.58
CA GLN A 112 -4.08 -19.93 8.36
C GLN A 112 -3.82 -20.58 7.00
N ARG A 113 -4.54 -21.68 6.71
CA ARG A 113 -4.44 -22.36 5.41
C ARG A 113 -4.80 -21.47 4.23
N ALA A 114 -5.81 -20.61 4.40
CA ALA A 114 -6.21 -19.67 3.36
C ALA A 114 -5.10 -18.67 3.04
N HIS A 115 -4.42 -18.11 4.06
CA HIS A 115 -3.27 -17.21 3.84
C HIS A 115 -2.09 -17.91 3.16
N VAL A 116 -1.75 -19.13 3.59
CA VAL A 116 -0.67 -19.91 2.95
C VAL A 116 -1.02 -20.20 1.47
N ASN A 117 -2.27 -20.58 1.20
CA ASN A 117 -2.71 -20.82 -0.18
C ASN A 117 -2.60 -19.56 -1.06
N GLU A 118 -2.88 -18.37 -0.52
CA GLU A 118 -2.69 -17.11 -1.26
C GLU A 118 -1.23 -16.84 -1.57
N LEU A 119 -0.30 -17.12 -0.64
CA LEU A 119 1.14 -17.03 -0.87
C LEU A 119 1.59 -17.99 -2.00
N LEU A 120 1.07 -19.21 -2.00
CA LEU A 120 1.41 -20.20 -3.04
C LEU A 120 0.83 -19.83 -4.42
N ASN A 121 -0.32 -19.16 -4.46
CA ASN A 121 -1.02 -18.81 -5.70
C ASN A 121 -0.78 -17.37 -6.16
N VAL A 122 0.25 -16.71 -5.65
CA VAL A 122 0.61 -15.34 -6.09
C VAL A 122 0.92 -15.32 -7.59
N GLN A 123 0.51 -14.24 -8.26
CA GLN A 123 0.72 -14.11 -9.69
C GLN A 123 2.19 -13.86 -10.01
N PRO A 124 2.75 -14.54 -11.02
CA PRO A 124 4.16 -14.38 -11.39
C PRO A 124 4.40 -12.99 -12.00
N VAL A 125 5.59 -12.47 -11.75
CA VAL A 125 6.12 -11.26 -12.39
C VAL A 125 7.19 -11.69 -13.39
N TYR A 126 6.96 -11.39 -14.68
CA TYR A 126 7.89 -11.80 -15.74
C TYR A 126 8.90 -10.72 -16.11
N ASN A 127 8.51 -9.45 -15.95
CA ASN A 127 9.34 -8.31 -16.33
C ASN A 127 10.12 -7.79 -15.12
N GLU A 128 11.43 -7.91 -15.16
CA GLU A 128 12.33 -7.42 -14.10
C GLU A 128 12.40 -5.89 -13.98
N ARG A 129 11.98 -5.16 -15.04
CA ARG A 129 11.95 -3.70 -15.05
C ARG A 129 10.63 -3.12 -14.53
N ASP A 130 9.65 -3.97 -14.26
CA ASP A 130 8.36 -3.54 -13.71
C ASP A 130 8.47 -3.43 -12.18
N ALA A 131 9.13 -2.37 -11.73
CA ALA A 131 9.34 -2.10 -10.30
C ALA A 131 8.02 -2.00 -9.54
N GLN A 132 6.97 -1.45 -10.16
CA GLN A 132 5.67 -1.31 -9.52
C GLN A 132 5.01 -2.67 -9.23
N ARG A 133 5.06 -3.61 -10.17
CA ARG A 133 4.56 -4.98 -9.95
C ARG A 133 5.40 -5.74 -8.93
N LEU A 134 6.72 -5.58 -8.97
CA LEU A 134 7.60 -6.18 -7.98
C LEU A 134 7.33 -5.63 -6.57
N ARG A 135 7.14 -4.33 -6.42
CA ARG A 135 6.75 -3.71 -5.14
C ARG A 135 5.40 -4.25 -4.67
N SER A 136 4.39 -4.26 -5.53
CA SER A 136 3.06 -4.80 -5.19
C SER A 136 3.11 -6.27 -4.77
N LEU A 137 3.98 -7.08 -5.39
CA LEU A 137 4.22 -8.46 -4.98
C LEU A 137 4.84 -8.52 -3.59
N CYS A 138 5.87 -7.72 -3.32
CA CYS A 138 6.54 -7.66 -2.02
C CYS A 138 5.56 -7.25 -0.92
N ASP A 139 4.80 -6.18 -1.12
CA ASP A 139 3.78 -5.70 -0.18
C ASP A 139 2.69 -6.75 0.11
N PHE A 140 2.28 -7.48 -0.92
CA PHE A 140 1.33 -8.58 -0.76
C PHE A 140 1.91 -9.70 0.11
N LEU A 141 3.13 -10.14 -0.18
CA LEU A 141 3.80 -11.20 0.58
C LEU A 141 3.99 -10.78 2.05
N GLU A 142 4.45 -9.55 2.30
CA GLU A 142 4.59 -9.00 3.65
C GLU A 142 3.25 -8.95 4.40
N THR A 143 2.18 -8.52 3.74
CA THR A 143 0.84 -8.46 4.34
C THR A 143 0.39 -9.85 4.78
N LYS A 144 0.60 -10.88 3.96
CA LYS A 144 0.23 -12.26 4.29
C LYS A 144 1.14 -12.86 5.37
N HIS A 145 2.42 -12.52 5.33
CA HIS A 145 3.37 -12.91 6.37
C HIS A 145 2.97 -12.36 7.74
N ARG A 146 2.69 -11.06 7.83
CA ARG A 146 2.21 -10.42 9.08
C ARG A 146 0.90 -11.03 9.58
N ALA A 147 -0.03 -11.36 8.67
CA ALA A 147 -1.28 -12.03 9.05
C ALA A 147 -1.04 -13.42 9.64
N LEU A 148 -0.09 -14.20 9.09
CA LEU A 148 0.28 -15.51 9.63
C LEU A 148 0.99 -15.39 10.99
N GLN A 149 1.85 -14.39 11.17
CA GLN A 149 2.47 -14.09 12.45
C GLN A 149 1.42 -13.72 13.53
N ALA A 150 0.45 -12.86 13.17
CA ALA A 150 -0.65 -12.50 14.07
C ALA A 150 -1.52 -13.72 14.45
N LEU A 151 -1.59 -14.72 13.59
CA LEU A 151 -2.24 -16.01 13.84
C LEU A 151 -1.32 -17.01 14.58
N GLU A 152 -0.14 -16.57 15.04
CA GLU A 152 0.85 -17.39 15.77
C GLU A 152 1.24 -18.66 14.99
N VAL A 153 1.38 -18.58 13.67
CA VAL A 153 1.89 -19.67 12.85
C VAL A 153 3.40 -19.62 12.85
N ASP A 154 4.03 -20.73 13.21
CA ASP A 154 5.48 -20.83 13.12
C ASP A 154 5.93 -20.71 11.66
N GLU A 155 6.87 -19.79 11.41
CA GLU A 155 7.33 -19.44 10.07
C GLU A 155 7.98 -20.62 9.35
N SER A 156 8.69 -21.48 10.07
CA SER A 156 9.33 -22.67 9.52
C SER A 156 8.34 -23.63 8.86
N THR A 157 7.10 -23.69 9.41
CA THR A 157 6.05 -24.58 8.95
C THR A 157 5.65 -24.33 7.48
N TYR A 158 5.65 -23.07 7.03
CA TYR A 158 5.21 -22.74 5.67
C TYR A 158 6.34 -22.28 4.77
N SER A 159 7.45 -21.75 5.32
CA SER A 159 8.56 -21.18 4.55
C SER A 159 9.20 -22.21 3.62
N ALA A 160 9.36 -23.45 4.06
CA ALA A 160 9.93 -24.54 3.24
C ALA A 160 9.19 -24.77 1.90
N ILE A 161 7.91 -24.45 1.83
CA ILE A 161 7.08 -24.60 0.62
C ILE A 161 6.90 -23.25 -0.08
N VAL A 162 6.67 -22.18 0.69
CA VAL A 162 6.35 -20.85 0.15
C VAL A 162 7.56 -20.20 -0.50
N VAL A 163 8.74 -20.25 0.13
CA VAL A 163 9.95 -19.60 -0.40
C VAL A 163 10.32 -20.10 -1.78
N PRO A 164 10.46 -21.41 -2.04
CA PRO A 164 10.73 -21.93 -3.39
C PRO A 164 9.64 -21.53 -4.38
N SER A 165 8.37 -21.64 -3.99
CA SER A 165 7.24 -21.28 -4.85
C SER A 165 7.24 -19.80 -5.26
N VAL A 166 7.58 -18.90 -4.34
CA VAL A 166 7.67 -17.47 -4.64
C VAL A 166 8.88 -17.18 -5.52
N LEU A 167 10.04 -17.80 -5.27
CA LEU A 167 11.23 -17.64 -6.10
C LEU A 167 10.97 -18.03 -7.56
N GLU A 168 10.18 -19.07 -7.81
CA GLU A 168 9.78 -19.47 -9.17
C GLU A 168 8.91 -18.42 -9.89
N LYS A 169 8.21 -17.59 -9.14
CA LYS A 169 7.33 -16.54 -9.68
C LYS A 169 8.05 -15.22 -9.95
N LEU A 170 9.32 -15.11 -9.55
CA LEU A 170 10.15 -13.95 -9.82
C LEU A 170 10.82 -14.03 -11.20
N PRO A 171 11.09 -12.89 -11.85
CA PRO A 171 11.90 -12.87 -13.07
C PRO A 171 13.24 -13.55 -12.86
N HIS A 172 13.70 -14.30 -13.87
CA HIS A 172 14.91 -15.12 -13.76
C HIS A 172 16.16 -14.33 -13.34
N ALA A 173 16.38 -13.15 -13.92
CA ALA A 173 17.52 -12.30 -13.58
C ALA A 173 17.44 -11.79 -12.13
N LEU A 174 16.27 -11.38 -11.68
CA LEU A 174 16.06 -10.95 -10.28
C LEU A 174 16.32 -12.12 -9.32
N ARG A 175 15.78 -13.30 -9.61
CA ARG A 175 16.01 -14.50 -8.79
C ARG A 175 17.49 -14.82 -8.68
N LEU A 176 18.25 -14.80 -9.77
CA LEU A 176 19.70 -15.01 -9.75
C LEU A 176 20.43 -13.93 -8.90
N THR A 177 20.01 -12.69 -9.01
CA THR A 177 20.62 -11.58 -8.24
C THR A 177 20.45 -11.78 -6.74
N ILE A 178 19.23 -12.07 -6.27
CA ILE A 178 18.95 -12.19 -4.84
C ILE A 178 19.49 -13.47 -4.23
N THR A 179 19.63 -14.56 -5.01
CA THR A 179 20.12 -15.88 -4.51
C THR A 179 21.62 -16.07 -4.66
N ARG A 180 22.30 -15.23 -5.44
CA ARG A 180 23.74 -15.38 -5.72
C ARG A 180 24.58 -15.30 -4.44
N GLY A 181 25.37 -16.34 -4.19
CA GLY A 181 26.29 -16.41 -3.03
C GLY A 181 25.60 -16.55 -1.68
N LYS A 182 24.32 -16.93 -1.65
CA LYS A 182 23.54 -17.10 -0.43
C LYS A 182 22.95 -18.50 -0.35
N GLU A 183 22.85 -19.04 0.87
CA GLU A 183 22.22 -20.35 1.14
C GLU A 183 20.69 -20.22 1.17
N HIS A 184 20.11 -19.82 0.05
CA HIS A 184 18.66 -19.55 -0.09
C HIS A 184 17.76 -20.77 0.16
N GLN A 185 18.33 -21.96 0.24
CA GLN A 185 17.61 -23.20 0.56
C GLN A 185 17.15 -23.26 2.02
N GLN A 186 17.79 -22.49 2.90
CA GLN A 186 17.47 -22.39 4.32
C GLN A 186 16.67 -21.13 4.67
N TRP A 187 16.31 -20.33 3.68
CA TRP A 187 15.61 -19.09 3.93
C TRP A 187 14.22 -19.30 4.50
N ASN A 188 13.90 -18.51 5.49
CA ASN A 188 12.54 -18.23 5.90
C ASN A 188 11.92 -17.19 4.96
N LEU A 189 10.60 -17.00 5.07
CA LEU A 189 9.91 -15.97 4.27
C LEU A 189 10.40 -14.56 4.63
N SER A 190 10.75 -14.30 5.90
CA SER A 190 11.37 -13.05 6.34
C SER A 190 12.68 -12.76 5.62
N ASP A 191 13.55 -13.75 5.45
CA ASP A 191 14.83 -13.59 4.75
C ASP A 191 14.62 -13.25 3.28
N LEU A 192 13.66 -13.93 2.64
CA LEU A 192 13.26 -13.63 1.26
C LEU A 192 12.75 -12.20 1.13
N LEU A 193 11.84 -11.78 2.01
CA LEU A 193 11.23 -10.44 1.99
C LEU A 193 12.28 -9.35 2.19
N GLN A 194 13.19 -9.51 3.14
CA GLN A 194 14.27 -8.57 3.39
C GLN A 194 15.19 -8.43 2.16
N THR A 195 15.57 -9.57 1.56
CA THR A 195 16.46 -9.57 0.41
C THR A 195 15.78 -8.99 -0.84
N LEU A 196 14.53 -9.39 -1.09
CA LEU A 196 13.72 -8.92 -2.21
C LEU A 196 13.41 -7.43 -2.07
N GLY A 197 13.01 -6.99 -0.88
CA GLY A 197 12.71 -5.58 -0.59
C GLY A 197 13.91 -4.67 -0.86
N GLY A 198 15.09 -5.02 -0.34
CA GLY A 198 16.32 -4.25 -0.58
C GLY A 198 16.68 -4.17 -2.07
N GLU A 199 16.52 -5.25 -2.83
CA GLU A 199 16.78 -5.23 -4.29
C GLU A 199 15.75 -4.37 -5.05
N ILE A 200 14.49 -4.36 -4.61
CA ILE A 200 13.45 -3.51 -5.21
C ILE A 200 13.74 -2.03 -4.93
N GLU A 201 14.12 -1.68 -3.70
CA GLU A 201 14.48 -0.31 -3.32
C GLU A 201 15.62 0.23 -4.17
N LEU A 202 16.69 -0.55 -4.35
CA LEU A 202 17.80 -0.18 -5.23
C LEU A 202 17.35 0.06 -6.68
N ARG A 203 16.42 -0.74 -7.19
CA ARG A 203 15.87 -0.57 -8.54
C ARG A 203 14.98 0.67 -8.67
N GLU A 204 14.21 0.97 -7.65
CA GLU A 204 13.38 2.18 -7.60
C GLU A 204 14.25 3.44 -7.60
N GLU A 205 15.28 3.48 -6.75
CA GLU A 205 16.25 4.59 -6.72
C GLU A 205 16.94 4.80 -8.07
N TYR A 206 17.38 3.70 -8.70
CA TYR A 206 18.01 3.77 -10.01
C TYR A 206 17.06 4.28 -11.11
N ASN A 207 15.79 3.88 -11.07
CA ASN A 207 14.78 4.36 -12.00
C ASN A 207 14.46 5.84 -11.80
N ASP A 208 14.42 6.32 -10.56
CA ASP A 208 14.22 7.73 -10.24
C ASP A 208 15.37 8.61 -10.74
N ILE A 209 16.61 8.16 -10.60
CA ILE A 209 17.77 8.86 -11.12
C ILE A 209 17.68 8.97 -12.66
N ASN A 210 17.32 7.88 -13.34
CA ASN A 210 17.18 7.85 -14.80
C ASN A 210 16.03 8.72 -15.32
N THR A 211 14.90 8.79 -14.60
CA THR A 211 13.77 9.67 -14.94
C THR A 211 14.16 11.13 -14.78
N ARG A 212 14.83 11.50 -13.71
CA ARG A 212 15.36 12.87 -13.51
C ARG A 212 16.36 13.26 -14.63
N HIS A 213 17.24 12.37 -15.04
CA HIS A 213 18.15 12.60 -16.15
C HIS A 213 17.45 12.74 -17.51
N ARG A 214 16.36 11.98 -17.74
CA ARG A 214 15.54 12.13 -18.95
C ARG A 214 14.78 13.45 -18.99
N ASP A 215 14.23 13.89 -17.86
CA ASP A 215 13.55 15.17 -17.77
C ASP A 215 14.53 16.36 -17.92
N PHE A 216 15.76 16.22 -17.43
CA PHE A 216 16.82 17.20 -17.66
C PHE A 216 17.20 17.26 -19.13
N ARG A 217 17.33 16.13 -19.83
CA ARG A 217 17.60 16.09 -21.28
C ARG A 217 16.42 16.64 -22.09
N LYS A 218 15.17 16.30 -21.76
CA LYS A 218 14.00 16.90 -22.42
C LYS A 218 13.88 18.41 -22.19
N ARG A 219 14.31 18.91 -21.04
CA ARG A 219 14.38 20.36 -20.78
C ARG A 219 15.53 21.03 -21.50
N SER A 220 16.62 20.32 -21.77
CA SER A 220 17.73 20.85 -22.58
C SER A 220 17.44 20.82 -24.07
N ASP A 221 16.58 19.89 -24.55
CA ASP A 221 16.10 19.86 -25.93
C ASP A 221 14.98 20.87 -26.22
N LEU A 222 14.31 21.39 -25.18
CA LEU A 222 13.57 22.64 -25.25
C LEU A 222 14.56 23.79 -25.09
N SER A 223 15.45 23.93 -26.08
CA SER A 223 16.27 25.11 -26.20
C SER A 223 15.40 26.33 -26.04
N PRO A 224 15.70 27.18 -25.07
CA PRO A 224 15.11 28.49 -25.10
C PRO A 224 15.64 29.10 -26.41
N SER A 225 14.72 29.62 -27.18
CA SER A 225 15.02 30.65 -28.13
C SER A 225 15.55 31.87 -27.37
N THR A 226 16.70 31.73 -26.75
CA THR A 226 17.48 32.86 -26.36
C THR A 226 18.24 33.20 -27.59
N THR A 227 17.64 34.00 -28.40
CA THR A 227 18.29 34.81 -29.41
C THR A 227 19.33 35.66 -28.67
N MET A 228 20.48 35.09 -28.37
CA MET A 228 21.69 35.83 -28.23
C MET A 228 22.09 36.19 -29.65
N TYR A 229 21.73 37.39 -30.05
CA TYR A 229 22.41 38.09 -31.12
C TYR A 229 23.87 38.27 -30.68
N VAL A 230 24.67 37.26 -30.97
CA VAL A 230 26.12 37.48 -31.12
C VAL A 230 26.27 37.97 -32.55
N GLU A 231 26.43 39.26 -32.69
CA GLU A 231 27.10 39.84 -33.83
C GLU A 231 28.48 39.22 -33.92
N ALA A 232 28.61 38.11 -34.59
CA ALA A 232 29.84 37.57 -35.05
C ALA A 232 29.86 37.74 -36.55
N GLY A 233 30.27 38.92 -36.97
CA GLY A 233 30.88 39.13 -38.28
C GLY A 233 32.15 38.29 -38.37
N LYS A 234 32.04 36.97 -38.41
CA LYS A 234 33.04 36.09 -38.96
C LYS A 234 32.53 35.67 -40.32
N GLU A 235 33.14 36.29 -41.31
CA GLU A 235 33.06 35.81 -42.69
C GLU A 235 33.31 34.31 -42.68
N MET A 236 32.28 33.53 -42.99
CA MET A 236 32.42 32.08 -43.08
C MET A 236 33.15 31.76 -44.36
N ASN A 237 34.46 31.62 -44.27
CA ASN A 237 35.32 31.25 -45.38
C ASN A 237 35.19 29.74 -45.67
N CYS A 238 35.01 29.40 -46.93
CA CYS A 238 34.97 28.02 -47.38
C CYS A 238 36.27 27.29 -47.05
N ALA A 239 36.20 26.15 -46.40
CA ALA A 239 37.34 25.34 -45.98
C ALA A 239 38.22 24.87 -47.17
N PHE A 240 37.67 24.86 -48.38
CA PHE A 240 38.38 24.40 -49.57
C PHE A 240 39.06 25.52 -50.37
N CYS A 241 38.43 26.69 -50.48
CA CYS A 241 38.96 27.78 -51.30
C CYS A 241 39.17 29.11 -50.56
N LEU A 242 38.87 29.14 -49.23
CA LEU A 242 39.04 30.29 -48.33
C LEU A 242 38.20 31.53 -48.70
N GLN A 243 37.17 31.39 -49.53
CA GLN A 243 36.28 32.50 -49.91
C GLN A 243 34.96 32.46 -49.14
N GLY A 244 34.25 33.59 -49.07
CA GLY A 244 33.03 33.77 -48.29
C GLY A 244 31.78 33.06 -48.87
N HIS A 245 31.74 31.71 -48.75
CA HIS A 245 30.57 30.87 -49.07
C HIS A 245 30.62 29.57 -48.27
N LEU A 246 29.51 28.84 -48.20
CA LEU A 246 29.47 27.53 -47.54
C LEU A 246 30.28 26.50 -48.32
N HIS A 247 30.93 25.58 -47.62
CA HIS A 247 31.77 24.56 -48.26
C HIS A 247 30.98 23.64 -49.20
N GLU A 248 29.67 23.49 -48.99
CA GLU A 248 28.74 22.74 -49.84
C GLU A 248 28.58 23.43 -51.20
N ASP A 249 28.61 24.77 -51.23
CA ASP A 249 28.41 25.58 -52.41
C ASP A 249 29.72 25.95 -53.13
N CYS A 250 30.83 25.29 -52.80
CA CYS A 250 32.09 25.59 -53.43
C CYS A 250 32.15 25.18 -54.89
N HIS A 251 32.10 26.19 -55.79
CA HIS A 251 32.17 26.01 -57.23
C HIS A 251 33.60 25.95 -57.76
N ARG A 252 34.59 26.29 -56.93
CA ARG A 252 35.99 26.31 -57.32
C ARG A 252 36.67 24.96 -57.26
N ILE A 253 36.38 24.17 -56.21
CA ILE A 253 36.94 22.84 -56.04
C ILE A 253 35.73 21.87 -56.04
N LYS A 254 35.46 21.30 -57.20
CA LYS A 254 34.31 20.38 -57.42
C LYS A 254 34.74 18.93 -57.26
N ASP A 255 35.98 18.61 -57.43
CA ASP A 255 36.50 17.24 -57.37
C ASP A 255 36.59 16.74 -55.93
N ILE A 256 36.04 15.55 -55.69
CA ILE A 256 35.95 14.90 -54.37
C ILE A 256 37.32 14.49 -53.86
N GLU A 257 38.22 14.05 -54.73
CA GLU A 257 39.57 13.62 -54.35
C GLU A 257 40.46 14.82 -53.96
N GLU A 258 40.26 15.95 -54.61
CA GLU A 258 40.95 17.20 -54.29
C GLU A 258 40.44 17.80 -52.95
N ARG A 259 39.14 17.69 -52.66
CA ARG A 259 38.56 18.04 -51.35
C ARG A 259 39.11 17.18 -50.22
N LYS A 260 39.27 15.88 -50.42
CA LYS A 260 39.85 14.95 -49.45
C LYS A 260 41.31 15.28 -49.14
N LYS A 261 42.11 15.62 -50.14
CA LYS A 261 43.51 16.01 -49.95
C LYS A 261 43.64 17.28 -49.12
N LEU A 262 42.82 18.29 -49.36
CA LEU A 262 42.82 19.53 -48.58
C LEU A 262 42.45 19.32 -47.12
N LEU A 263 41.44 18.47 -46.84
CA LEU A 263 41.04 18.14 -45.47
C LEU A 263 42.12 17.34 -44.73
N SER A 264 42.85 16.46 -45.39
CA SER A 264 43.93 15.68 -44.77
C SER A 264 45.13 16.54 -44.35
N HIS A 265 45.27 17.75 -44.86
CA HIS A 265 46.32 18.70 -44.47
C HIS A 265 45.92 19.66 -43.35
N CYS A 266 44.63 19.73 -42.99
CA CYS A 266 44.14 20.60 -41.92
C CYS A 266 44.08 19.91 -40.55
N VAL A 267 44.41 18.62 -40.44
CA VAL A 267 44.49 17.86 -39.19
C VAL A 267 45.96 17.69 -38.80
N LYS A 268 46.56 18.75 -38.32
CA LYS A 268 47.79 18.74 -37.53
C LYS A 268 47.68 19.75 -36.40
#